data_eb0165b56943c39755ed3243bda60f40
#
_entry.id   eb0165b56943c39755ed3243bda60f40
#
_cell.length_a   1.000
_cell.length_b   1.000
_cell.length_c   1.000
_cell.angle_alpha   90.00
_cell.angle_beta   90.00
_cell.angle_gamma   90.00
#
_symmetry.space_group_name_H-M   'P 1'
#
loop_
_entity.id
_entity.type
_entity.pdbx_description
1 polymer ?
#
loop_
_entity_poly.entity_id
_entity_poly.type
_entity_poly.pdbx_seq_one_letter_code
_entity_poly.pdbx_strand_id
1 'polypeptide(L)'
;MLTGWSGGIRAEQLSGRGKEAIMERGLEALHHVFAAPLETLRDLVQECYVHDWQSDPYCRGAYSYALANSNEAARRLAAPVRNTLFFAGEATDFSGHNGTVHGAIASGQRAATELLSCGGLGS
;
A
#
# COMPACT_ATOMS: atom_id res chain seq x y z
N MET A 1 -21.57 -3.96 -0.28
CA MET A 1 -20.36 -3.87 0.57
C MET A 1 -19.77 -2.48 0.39
N LEU A 2 -19.40 -1.84 1.49
CA LEU A 2 -18.68 -0.56 1.50
C LEU A 2 -17.28 -0.80 2.05
N THR A 3 -16.29 -0.13 1.49
CA THR A 3 -14.91 -0.20 1.96
C THR A 3 -14.45 1.18 2.39
N GLY A 4 -14.11 1.33 3.67
CA GLY A 4 -13.45 2.52 4.20
C GLY A 4 -11.94 2.38 4.09
N TRP A 5 -11.27 3.47 3.75
CA TRP A 5 -9.82 3.54 3.67
C TRP A 5 -9.29 4.74 4.46
N SER A 6 -8.21 4.53 5.20
CA SER A 6 -7.52 5.59 5.92
C SER A 6 -6.02 5.48 5.70
N GLY A 7 -5.34 6.60 5.46
CA GLY A 7 -3.90 6.66 5.24
C GLY A 7 -3.24 7.80 6.00
N GLY A 8 -1.90 7.76 6.08
CA GLY A 8 -1.09 8.78 6.74
C GLY A 8 -1.41 8.93 8.23
N ILE A 9 -1.34 10.14 8.75
CA ILE A 9 -1.57 10.46 10.17
C ILE A 9 -2.91 9.92 10.69
N ARG A 10 -3.95 9.88 9.86
CA ARG A 10 -5.27 9.35 10.27
C ARG A 10 -5.21 7.84 10.51
N ALA A 11 -4.49 7.10 9.69
CA ALA A 11 -4.28 5.66 9.90
C ALA A 11 -3.48 5.40 11.17
N GLU A 12 -2.42 6.19 11.42
CA GLU A 12 -1.63 6.12 12.66
C GLU A 12 -2.50 6.34 13.91
N GLN A 13 -3.42 7.30 13.87
CA GLN A 13 -4.36 7.57 14.97
C GLN A 13 -5.36 6.43 15.22
N LEU A 14 -5.63 5.60 14.21
CA LEU A 14 -6.52 4.45 14.30
C LEU A 14 -5.79 3.16 14.66
N SER A 15 -4.49 3.07 14.38
CA SER A 15 -3.67 1.90 14.66
C SER A 15 -3.75 1.50 16.14
N GLY A 16 -3.93 0.23 16.39
CA GLY A 16 -4.04 -0.34 17.73
C GLY A 16 -5.33 -0.04 18.50
N ARG A 17 -6.30 0.68 17.91
CA ARG A 17 -7.56 1.03 18.62
C ARG A 17 -8.60 -0.08 18.67
N GLY A 18 -8.38 -1.15 17.94
CA GLY A 18 -9.32 -2.26 17.88
C GLY A 18 -10.45 -2.04 16.86
N LYS A 19 -11.10 -3.16 16.51
CA LYS A 19 -12.12 -3.23 15.45
C LYS A 19 -13.31 -2.31 15.71
N GLU A 20 -13.81 -2.31 16.93
CA GLU A 20 -14.99 -1.55 17.33
C GLU A 20 -14.77 -0.04 17.17
N ALA A 21 -13.65 0.47 17.63
CA ALA A 21 -13.33 1.89 17.52
C ALA A 21 -13.15 2.33 16.06
N ILE A 22 -12.55 1.47 15.23
CA ILE A 22 -12.39 1.75 13.79
C ILE A 22 -13.74 1.71 13.08
N MET A 23 -14.60 0.77 13.43
CA MET A 23 -15.98 0.68 12.91
C MET A 23 -16.77 1.95 13.23
N GLU A 24 -16.75 2.41 14.47
CA GLU A 24 -17.45 3.65 14.88
C GLU A 24 -16.97 4.86 14.06
N ARG A 25 -15.67 4.99 13.85
CA ARG A 25 -15.15 6.06 12.98
C ARG A 25 -15.60 5.93 11.53
N GLY A 26 -15.74 4.69 11.04
CA GLY A 26 -16.32 4.41 9.72
C GLY A 26 -17.79 4.85 9.66
N LEU A 27 -18.57 4.52 10.67
CA LEU A 27 -20.00 4.92 10.76
C LEU A 27 -20.16 6.44 10.85
N GLU A 28 -19.32 7.14 11.62
CA GLU A 28 -19.31 8.59 11.67
C GLU A 28 -19.04 9.20 10.26
N ALA A 29 -18.09 8.64 9.52
CA ALA A 29 -17.83 9.09 8.16
C ALA A 29 -19.02 8.84 7.23
N LEU A 30 -19.68 7.68 7.34
CA LEU A 30 -20.87 7.37 6.55
C LEU A 30 -22.06 8.28 6.94
N HIS A 31 -22.21 8.60 8.23
CA HIS A 31 -23.20 9.58 8.69
C HIS A 31 -23.03 10.92 7.98
N HIS A 32 -21.81 11.42 7.89
CA HIS A 32 -21.55 12.68 7.19
C HIS A 32 -21.77 12.60 5.67
N VAL A 33 -21.40 11.47 5.05
CA VAL A 33 -21.53 11.30 3.59
C VAL A 33 -22.99 11.14 3.17
N PHE A 34 -23.77 10.35 3.93
CA PHE A 34 -25.15 10.02 3.57
C PHE A 34 -26.21 10.85 4.31
N ALA A 35 -25.81 11.70 5.26
CA ALA A 35 -26.71 12.42 6.13
C ALA A 35 -27.73 11.51 6.85
N ALA A 36 -27.35 10.24 7.09
CA ALA A 36 -28.19 9.23 7.72
C ALA A 36 -27.91 9.16 9.24
N PRO A 37 -28.93 8.97 10.09
CA PRO A 37 -28.71 8.84 11.53
C PRO A 37 -27.74 7.70 11.87
N LEU A 38 -26.85 7.91 12.85
CA LEU A 38 -25.86 6.91 13.25
C LEU A 38 -26.51 5.61 13.72
N GLU A 39 -27.61 5.69 14.46
CA GLU A 39 -28.36 4.50 14.92
C GLU A 39 -28.85 3.66 13.74
N THR A 40 -29.42 4.32 12.72
CA THR A 40 -29.86 3.62 11.50
C THR A 40 -28.68 2.93 10.81
N LEU A 41 -27.53 3.59 10.75
CA LEU A 41 -26.33 3.00 10.15
C LEU A 41 -25.81 1.81 10.95
N ARG A 42 -25.83 1.88 12.29
CA ARG A 42 -25.45 0.76 13.16
C ARG A 42 -26.35 -0.45 12.96
N ASP A 43 -27.66 -0.24 12.88
CA ASP A 43 -28.65 -1.32 12.68
C ASP A 43 -28.49 -2.01 11.32
N LEU A 44 -27.96 -1.33 10.33
CA LEU A 44 -27.71 -1.86 8.99
C LEU A 44 -26.38 -2.63 8.87
N VAL A 45 -25.49 -2.54 9.85
CA VAL A 45 -24.22 -3.28 9.82
C VAL A 45 -24.47 -4.75 10.07
N GLN A 46 -24.23 -5.58 9.08
CA GLN A 46 -24.27 -7.03 9.23
C GLN A 46 -22.93 -7.56 9.73
N GLU A 47 -21.85 -7.12 9.11
CA GLU A 47 -20.49 -7.52 9.45
C GLU A 47 -19.51 -6.38 9.16
N CYS A 48 -18.43 -6.34 9.94
CA CYS A 48 -17.33 -5.41 9.74
C CYS A 48 -16.01 -6.17 9.79
N TYR A 49 -15.15 -5.92 8.81
CA TYR A 49 -13.79 -6.44 8.73
C TYR A 49 -12.83 -5.26 8.78
N VAL A 50 -11.80 -5.37 9.59
CA VAL A 50 -10.76 -4.35 9.74
C VAL A 50 -9.41 -5.03 9.67
N HIS A 51 -8.47 -4.44 8.95
CA HIS A 51 -7.08 -4.84 8.98
C HIS A 51 -6.19 -3.61 9.24
N ASP A 52 -5.33 -3.72 10.25
CA ASP A 52 -4.35 -2.70 10.60
C ASP A 52 -2.98 -3.10 10.03
N TRP A 53 -2.69 -2.61 8.83
CA TRP A 53 -1.43 -2.89 8.12
C TRP A 53 -0.20 -2.37 8.87
N GLN A 54 -0.36 -1.34 9.70
CA GLN A 54 0.73 -0.76 10.49
C GLN A 54 1.21 -1.72 11.57
N SER A 55 0.27 -2.41 12.23
CA SER A 55 0.59 -3.37 13.30
C SER A 55 0.85 -4.78 12.78
N ASP A 56 0.58 -5.07 11.51
CA ASP A 56 0.87 -6.35 10.90
C ASP A 56 2.39 -6.61 10.88
N PRO A 57 2.90 -7.68 11.53
CA PRO A 57 4.33 -7.93 11.68
C PRO A 57 5.06 -8.18 10.35
N TYR A 58 4.35 -8.55 9.30
CA TYR A 58 4.90 -8.82 7.97
C TYR A 58 4.83 -7.62 7.03
N CYS A 59 3.95 -6.65 7.29
CA CYS A 59 3.77 -5.46 6.47
C CYS A 59 4.36 -4.21 7.11
N ARG A 60 4.01 -3.91 8.36
CA ARG A 60 4.46 -2.74 9.15
C ARG A 60 4.31 -1.41 8.41
N GLY A 61 3.28 -1.28 7.61
CA GLY A 61 3.05 -0.10 6.79
C GLY A 61 2.18 -0.39 5.59
N ALA A 62 2.19 0.52 4.65
CA ALA A 62 1.42 0.43 3.42
C ALA A 62 2.35 0.50 2.21
N TYR A 63 1.89 1.12 1.14
CA TYR A 63 2.68 1.36 -0.06
C TYR A 63 3.71 2.48 0.14
N SER A 64 4.74 2.50 -0.73
CA SER A 64 5.76 3.55 -0.72
C SER A 64 5.20 4.90 -1.17
N TYR A 65 5.80 5.97 -0.65
CA TYR A 65 5.58 7.32 -1.18
C TYR A 65 6.90 8.07 -1.28
N ALA A 66 7.02 8.89 -2.32
CA ALA A 66 8.21 9.68 -2.55
C ALA A 66 8.15 10.99 -1.74
N LEU A 67 9.21 11.29 -1.01
CA LEU A 67 9.37 12.60 -0.37
C LEU A 67 9.75 13.65 -1.42
N ALA A 68 9.59 14.92 -1.08
CA ALA A 68 10.09 16.01 -1.91
C ALA A 68 11.59 15.80 -2.18
N ASN A 69 12.01 16.01 -3.42
CA ASN A 69 13.40 15.84 -3.89
C ASN A 69 13.94 14.39 -3.87
N SER A 70 13.10 13.37 -3.81
CA SER A 70 13.51 11.97 -3.84
C SER A 70 13.34 11.29 -5.21
N ASN A 71 13.35 12.05 -6.30
CA ASN A 71 13.08 11.57 -7.66
C ASN A 71 13.99 10.40 -8.09
N GLU A 72 15.22 10.34 -7.59
CA GLU A 72 16.17 9.28 -7.89
C GLU A 72 16.14 8.11 -6.89
N ALA A 73 15.34 8.18 -5.82
CA ALA A 73 15.33 7.16 -4.78
C ALA A 73 14.87 5.79 -5.32
N ALA A 74 13.78 5.77 -6.10
CA ALA A 74 13.28 4.53 -6.72
C ALA A 74 14.29 3.93 -7.70
N ARG A 75 14.98 4.75 -8.52
CA ARG A 75 16.04 4.29 -9.43
C ARG A 75 17.22 3.67 -8.67
N ARG A 76 17.64 4.32 -7.60
CA ARG A 76 18.73 3.83 -6.74
C ARG A 76 18.35 2.53 -6.03
N LEU A 77 17.11 2.42 -5.57
CA LEU A 77 16.58 1.19 -4.96
C LEU A 77 16.45 0.06 -5.99
N ALA A 78 16.11 0.39 -7.23
CA ALA A 78 15.99 -0.56 -8.32
C ALA A 78 17.34 -1.08 -8.84
N ALA A 79 18.44 -0.36 -8.62
CA ALA A 79 19.72 -0.67 -9.22
C ALA A 79 20.27 -2.04 -8.77
N PRO A 80 20.66 -2.92 -9.70
CA PRO A 80 21.25 -4.21 -9.36
C PRO A 80 22.56 -4.06 -8.58
N VAL A 81 22.80 -4.96 -7.63
CA VAL A 81 24.05 -5.01 -6.88
C VAL A 81 24.93 -6.12 -7.44
N ARG A 82 26.08 -5.71 -8.02
CA ARG A 82 27.11 -6.61 -8.58
C ARG A 82 26.56 -7.62 -9.59
N ASN A 83 25.52 -7.27 -10.33
CA ASN A 83 24.80 -8.17 -11.24
C ASN A 83 24.40 -9.52 -10.60
N THR A 84 24.19 -9.54 -9.29
CA THR A 84 23.85 -10.74 -8.53
C THR A 84 22.51 -10.58 -7.78
N LEU A 85 22.23 -9.38 -7.25
CA LEU A 85 20.99 -9.07 -6.57
C LEU A 85 20.20 -8.11 -7.43
N PHE A 86 18.94 -8.45 -7.66
CA PHE A 86 18.00 -7.67 -8.46
C PHE A 86 16.78 -7.36 -7.60
N PHE A 87 16.23 -6.18 -7.72
CA PHE A 87 15.15 -5.69 -6.87
C PHE A 87 13.90 -5.40 -7.69
N ALA A 88 12.77 -5.90 -7.20
CA ALA A 88 11.45 -5.63 -7.76
C ALA A 88 10.47 -5.28 -6.63
N GLY A 89 9.36 -4.72 -6.97
CA GLY A 89 8.32 -4.24 -6.07
C GLY A 89 7.93 -2.82 -6.43
N GLU A 90 6.76 -2.37 -6.00
CA GLU A 90 6.21 -1.06 -6.39
C GLU A 90 7.14 0.11 -6.03
N ALA A 91 7.89 0.00 -4.93
CA ALA A 91 8.83 1.03 -4.47
C ALA A 91 10.04 1.19 -5.42
N THR A 92 10.33 0.19 -6.26
CA THR A 92 11.41 0.23 -7.26
C THR A 92 10.93 0.70 -8.62
N ASP A 93 9.65 1.02 -8.76
CA ASP A 93 9.15 1.63 -9.98
C ASP A 93 9.57 3.12 -10.04
N PHE A 94 10.12 3.52 -11.16
CA PHE A 94 10.53 4.90 -11.44
C PHE A 94 9.87 5.45 -12.71
N SER A 95 8.82 4.79 -13.18
CA SER A 95 8.00 5.24 -14.32
C SER A 95 6.83 6.13 -13.89
N GLY A 96 6.65 6.35 -12.60
CA GLY A 96 5.57 7.15 -12.02
C GLY A 96 4.38 6.32 -11.52
N HIS A 97 4.52 5.00 -11.45
CA HIS A 97 3.50 4.09 -10.94
C HIS A 97 3.88 3.45 -9.59
N ASN A 98 4.82 4.05 -8.86
CA ASN A 98 5.13 3.61 -7.51
C ASN A 98 3.88 3.66 -6.61
N GLY A 99 3.80 2.81 -5.60
CA GLY A 99 2.62 2.66 -4.76
C GLY A 99 1.44 1.94 -5.44
N THR A 100 1.63 1.35 -6.62
CA THR A 100 0.55 0.68 -7.36
C THR A 100 0.91 -0.75 -7.76
N VAL A 101 -0.12 -1.57 -8.03
CA VAL A 101 0.05 -2.92 -8.58
C VAL A 101 0.72 -2.88 -9.97
N HIS A 102 0.42 -1.86 -10.78
CA HIS A 102 1.04 -1.68 -12.09
C HIS A 102 2.54 -1.50 -11.98
N GLY A 103 3.00 -0.63 -11.06
CA GLY A 103 4.41 -0.43 -10.79
C GLY A 103 5.09 -1.69 -10.28
N ALA A 104 4.43 -2.47 -9.41
CA ALA A 104 4.94 -3.74 -8.94
C ALA A 104 5.17 -4.73 -10.10
N ILE A 105 4.21 -4.88 -11.01
CA ILE A 105 4.32 -5.76 -12.18
C ILE A 105 5.44 -5.28 -13.12
N ALA A 106 5.44 -4.00 -13.46
CA ALA A 106 6.46 -3.42 -14.35
C ALA A 106 7.87 -3.58 -13.79
N SER A 107 8.06 -3.35 -12.49
CA SER A 107 9.35 -3.54 -11.83
C SER A 107 9.81 -5.01 -11.82
N GLY A 108 8.88 -5.96 -11.70
CA GLY A 108 9.17 -7.38 -11.81
C GLY A 108 9.66 -7.77 -13.21
N GLN A 109 9.00 -7.28 -14.26
CA GLN A 109 9.40 -7.49 -15.64
C GLN A 109 10.79 -6.90 -15.93
N ARG A 110 11.05 -5.69 -15.45
CA ARG A 110 12.36 -5.04 -15.54
C ARG A 110 13.44 -5.88 -14.87
N ALA A 111 13.24 -6.28 -13.62
CA ALA A 111 14.24 -7.06 -12.87
C ALA A 111 14.51 -8.42 -13.53
N ALA A 112 13.49 -9.09 -14.08
CA ALA A 112 13.66 -10.33 -14.84
C ALA A 112 14.50 -10.09 -16.11
N THR A 113 14.25 -9.00 -16.84
CA THR A 113 15.02 -8.64 -18.04
C THR A 113 16.48 -8.35 -17.70
N GLU A 114 16.73 -7.61 -16.60
CA GLU A 114 18.08 -7.33 -16.11
C GLU A 114 18.83 -8.63 -15.76
N LEU A 115 18.17 -9.55 -15.04
CA LEU A 115 18.75 -10.85 -14.69
C LEU A 115 19.12 -11.67 -15.93
N LEU A 116 18.22 -11.78 -16.88
CA LEU A 116 18.46 -12.52 -18.12
C LEU A 116 19.61 -11.91 -18.94
N SER A 117 19.72 -10.59 -18.95
CA SER A 117 20.78 -9.87 -19.66
C SER A 117 22.15 -10.05 -19.00
N CYS A 118 22.21 -10.19 -17.67
CA CYS A 118 23.45 -10.40 -16.94
C CYS A 118 23.89 -11.87 -16.93
N GLY A 119 22.95 -12.80 -17.01
CA GLY A 119 23.23 -14.23 -16.87
C GLY A 119 23.86 -14.89 -18.08
N GLY A 120 24.00 -14.19 -19.21
CA GLY A 120 24.67 -14.76 -20.40
C GLY A 120 24.16 -16.17 -20.75
N LEU A 121 22.85 -16.44 -20.66
CA LEU A 121 22.23 -17.60 -21.28
C LEU A 121 22.21 -17.37 -22.79
N GLY A 122 23.42 -17.18 -23.30
CA GLY A 122 23.72 -17.26 -24.70
C GLY A 122 23.67 -18.72 -25.11
N SER A 123 22.79 -18.94 -26.06
CA SER A 123 22.77 -19.99 -27.09
C SER A 123 23.75 -21.16 -26.85
#